data_86f2bb71610cd5eda590c3f9ff828318
#
_entry.id   86f2bb71610cd5eda590c3f9ff828318
#
_cell.length_a   1.000
_cell.length_b   1.000
_cell.length_c   1.000
_cell.angle_alpha   90.00
_cell.angle_beta   90.00
_cell.angle_gamma   90.00
#
_symmetry.space_group_name_H-M   'P 1'
#
loop_
_entity.id
_entity.type
_entity.pdbx_description
1 polymer ?
#
loop_
_entity_poly.entity_id
_entity_poly.type
_entity_poly.pdbx_seq_one_letter_code
_entity_poly.pdbx_strand_id
1 'polypeptide(L)'
;MSKDPIWILVYTKAKQERRANDNLLNQGFKTFLPLISSSNRNQKSKLLKPVFPRYLFVQVDLMSENWISIRSSYGVSGIVMFGEEFTSIPPEIINSLKDRLNAEDIYEERVQVIDYKKGDKLTIKQGKLAGIDAIFLSKKSKDRVRLLLSLLNTKIVTEISISDIGSKKITKQFKF
;
A
#
# COMPACT_ATOMS: atom_id res chain seq x y z
N MET A 1 -10.35 26.96 -19.11
CA MET A 1 -9.69 25.62 -19.15
C MET A 1 -8.32 25.77 -18.55
N SER A 2 -8.00 24.97 -17.52
CA SER A 2 -6.68 25.00 -16.87
C SER A 2 -5.61 24.63 -17.91
N LYS A 3 -4.55 25.45 -18.01
CA LYS A 3 -3.39 25.17 -18.87
C LYS A 3 -2.43 24.15 -18.27
N ASP A 4 -2.72 23.68 -17.06
CA ASP A 4 -1.82 22.79 -16.33
C ASP A 4 -2.11 21.34 -16.69
N PRO A 5 -1.07 20.50 -16.81
CA PRO A 5 -1.23 19.07 -17.04
C PRO A 5 -2.04 18.43 -15.91
N ILE A 6 -2.97 17.56 -16.27
CA ILE A 6 -3.82 16.83 -15.32
C ILE A 6 -3.38 15.37 -15.18
N TRP A 7 -3.60 14.78 -14.01
CA TRP A 7 -3.47 13.35 -13.82
C TRP A 7 -4.76 12.63 -14.22
N ILE A 8 -4.65 11.66 -15.10
CA ILE A 8 -5.75 10.77 -15.51
C ILE A 8 -5.46 9.34 -15.11
N LEU A 9 -6.50 8.52 -15.12
CA LEU A 9 -6.42 7.11 -14.83
C LEU A 9 -6.49 6.32 -16.15
N VAL A 10 -5.49 5.46 -16.35
CA VAL A 10 -5.38 4.58 -17.52
C VAL A 10 -5.64 3.16 -17.08
N TYR A 11 -6.50 2.46 -17.83
CA TYR A 11 -6.81 1.05 -17.61
C TYR A 11 -5.86 0.18 -18.42
N THR A 12 -5.17 -0.75 -17.77
CA THR A 12 -4.19 -1.62 -18.41
C THR A 12 -4.75 -3.02 -18.67
N LYS A 13 -4.11 -3.74 -19.57
CA LYS A 13 -4.31 -5.19 -19.70
C LYS A 13 -3.85 -5.90 -18.43
N ALA A 14 -4.50 -7.00 -18.09
CA ALA A 14 -4.17 -7.75 -16.85
C ALA A 14 -2.70 -8.18 -16.85
N LYS A 15 -2.00 -7.89 -15.74
CA LYS A 15 -0.57 -8.20 -15.54
C LYS A 15 0.38 -7.50 -16.52
N GLN A 16 -0.09 -6.46 -17.23
CA GLN A 16 0.74 -5.66 -18.13
C GLN A 16 0.94 -4.22 -17.65
N GLU A 17 0.72 -3.94 -16.38
CA GLU A 17 0.84 -2.60 -15.80
C GLU A 17 2.24 -2.03 -16.00
N ARG A 18 3.28 -2.81 -15.76
CA ARG A 18 4.67 -2.40 -15.99
C ARG A 18 4.95 -2.14 -17.45
N ARG A 19 4.49 -3.05 -18.35
CA ARG A 19 4.64 -2.88 -19.79
C ARG A 19 3.99 -1.60 -20.28
N ALA A 20 2.79 -1.30 -19.78
CA ALA A 20 2.09 -0.05 -20.12
C ALA A 20 2.88 1.16 -19.60
N ASN A 21 3.35 1.09 -18.35
CA ASN A 21 4.17 2.14 -17.74
C ASN A 21 5.42 2.45 -18.56
N ASP A 22 6.20 1.42 -18.91
CA ASP A 22 7.46 1.58 -19.64
C ASP A 22 7.23 2.15 -21.05
N ASN A 23 6.16 1.69 -21.74
CA ASN A 23 5.82 2.21 -23.05
C ASN A 23 5.38 3.69 -23.01
N LEU A 24 4.63 4.09 -21.99
CA LEU A 24 4.18 5.48 -21.85
C LEU A 24 5.34 6.40 -21.42
N LEU A 25 6.23 5.93 -20.56
CA LEU A 25 7.47 6.65 -20.22
C LEU A 25 8.34 6.88 -21.46
N ASN A 26 8.50 5.86 -22.31
CA ASN A 26 9.27 5.95 -23.57
C ASN A 26 8.63 6.93 -24.58
N GLN A 27 7.32 7.17 -24.47
CA GLN A 27 6.61 8.17 -25.28
C GLN A 27 6.67 9.58 -24.67
N GLY A 28 7.36 9.75 -23.51
CA GLY A 28 7.53 11.05 -22.86
C GLY A 28 6.43 11.42 -21.85
N PHE A 29 5.48 10.53 -21.57
CA PHE A 29 4.49 10.80 -20.53
C PHE A 29 5.09 10.67 -19.14
N LYS A 30 4.62 11.49 -18.21
CA LYS A 30 4.87 11.26 -16.79
C LYS A 30 3.86 10.25 -16.29
N THR A 31 4.36 9.16 -15.73
CA THR A 31 3.54 8.08 -15.20
C THR A 31 3.80 7.86 -13.71
N PHE A 32 2.84 7.26 -13.03
CA PHE A 32 2.97 6.85 -11.64
C PHE A 32 2.30 5.49 -11.44
N LEU A 33 3.11 4.47 -11.17
CA LEU A 33 2.69 3.09 -10.91
C LEU A 33 3.12 2.72 -9.49
N PRO A 34 2.29 2.99 -8.47
CA PRO A 34 2.65 2.61 -7.10
C PRO A 34 2.68 1.09 -6.96
N LEU A 35 3.78 0.58 -6.41
CA LEU A 35 4.03 -0.84 -6.21
C LEU A 35 4.01 -1.18 -4.73
N ILE A 36 3.60 -2.40 -4.41
CA ILE A 36 3.71 -2.97 -3.07
C ILE A 36 4.66 -4.15 -3.08
N SER A 37 5.57 -4.17 -2.12
CA SER A 37 6.47 -5.30 -1.91
C SER A 37 5.76 -6.37 -1.08
N SER A 38 5.48 -7.52 -1.67
CA SER A 38 4.99 -8.68 -0.91
C SER A 38 6.16 -9.62 -0.62
N SER A 39 6.59 -9.70 0.64
CA SER A 39 7.57 -10.70 1.06
C SER A 39 6.91 -12.06 1.21
N ASN A 40 7.21 -12.99 0.31
CA ASN A 40 6.92 -14.38 0.54
C ASN A 40 8.07 -14.98 1.35
N ARG A 41 7.81 -15.53 2.55
CA ARG A 41 8.85 -16.07 3.46
C ARG A 41 9.73 -17.14 2.83
N ASN A 42 9.30 -17.75 1.72
CA ASN A 42 9.99 -18.83 1.04
C ASN A 42 10.75 -18.39 -0.22
N GLN A 43 10.70 -17.14 -0.60
CA GLN A 43 11.43 -16.63 -1.77
C GLN A 43 12.32 -15.46 -1.37
N LYS A 44 13.62 -15.57 -1.67
CA LYS A 44 14.64 -14.52 -1.48
C LYS A 44 14.39 -13.26 -2.34
N SER A 45 13.44 -13.29 -3.27
CA SER A 45 13.07 -12.16 -4.13
C SER A 45 11.80 -11.47 -3.63
N LYS A 46 11.88 -10.17 -3.42
CA LYS A 46 10.72 -9.31 -3.18
C LYS A 46 9.86 -9.30 -4.44
N LEU A 47 8.66 -9.84 -4.38
CA LEU A 47 7.72 -9.75 -5.50
C LEU A 47 6.98 -8.41 -5.42
N LEU A 48 7.22 -7.54 -6.40
CA LEU A 48 6.55 -6.25 -6.50
C LEU A 48 5.25 -6.41 -7.29
N LYS A 49 4.15 -5.95 -6.72
CA LYS A 49 2.81 -5.94 -7.34
C LYS A 49 2.26 -4.52 -7.39
N PRO A 50 1.45 -4.17 -8.39
CA PRO A 50 0.74 -2.91 -8.40
C PRO A 50 -0.16 -2.77 -7.16
N VAL A 51 -0.15 -1.60 -6.52
CA VAL A 51 -1.10 -1.26 -5.44
C VAL A 51 -2.52 -1.27 -5.97
N PHE A 52 -2.69 -0.75 -7.20
CA PHE A 52 -3.96 -0.74 -7.93
C PHE A 52 -3.85 -1.63 -9.16
N PRO A 53 -4.21 -2.93 -9.08
CA PRO A 53 -4.15 -3.83 -10.22
C PRO A 53 -4.95 -3.30 -11.41
N ARG A 54 -4.34 -3.32 -12.60
CA ARG A 54 -4.88 -2.85 -13.86
C ARG A 54 -5.04 -1.34 -14.00
N TYR A 55 -4.53 -0.52 -13.08
CA TYR A 55 -4.57 0.94 -13.16
C TYR A 55 -3.18 1.54 -13.16
N LEU A 56 -3.03 2.61 -13.93
CA LEU A 56 -1.82 3.40 -14.05
C LEU A 56 -2.21 4.88 -14.07
N PHE A 57 -1.54 5.70 -13.26
CA PHE A 57 -1.72 7.15 -13.30
C PHE A 57 -0.80 7.73 -14.37
N VAL A 58 -1.35 8.62 -15.21
CA VAL A 58 -0.61 9.27 -16.29
C VAL A 58 -0.92 10.76 -16.27
N GLN A 59 0.12 11.60 -16.33
CA GLN A 59 -0.05 13.03 -16.45
C GLN A 59 -0.15 13.40 -17.93
N VAL A 60 -1.18 14.13 -18.30
CA VAL A 60 -1.45 14.55 -19.67
C VAL A 60 -1.70 16.04 -19.75
N ASP A 61 -1.24 16.64 -20.84
CA ASP A 61 -1.64 17.97 -21.26
C ASP A 61 -2.75 17.81 -22.29
N LEU A 62 -3.95 18.23 -21.96
CA LEU A 62 -5.12 18.13 -22.85
C LEU A 62 -5.04 19.07 -24.05
N MET A 63 -4.18 20.09 -24.02
CA MET A 63 -3.93 20.99 -25.15
C MET A 63 -3.00 20.34 -26.19
N SER A 64 -2.27 19.31 -25.78
CA SER A 64 -1.41 18.50 -26.64
C SER A 64 -2.20 17.29 -27.13
N GLU A 65 -2.23 17.04 -28.44
CA GLU A 65 -2.89 15.84 -29.01
C GLU A 65 -2.19 14.52 -28.66
N ASN A 66 -1.04 14.58 -27.98
CA ASN A 66 -0.23 13.41 -27.65
C ASN A 66 -0.97 12.36 -26.81
N TRP A 67 -1.95 12.78 -25.95
CA TRP A 67 -2.70 11.86 -25.11
C TRP A 67 -3.51 10.83 -25.92
N ILE A 68 -3.81 11.08 -27.19
CA ILE A 68 -4.53 10.14 -28.08
C ILE A 68 -3.73 8.85 -28.24
N SER A 69 -2.39 8.93 -28.28
CA SER A 69 -1.48 7.79 -28.42
C SER A 69 -1.53 6.81 -27.23
N ILE A 70 -2.01 7.27 -26.06
CA ILE A 70 -2.14 6.43 -24.88
C ILE A 70 -3.01 5.20 -25.15
N ARG A 71 -4.12 5.37 -25.90
CA ARG A 71 -5.06 4.28 -26.20
C ARG A 71 -4.45 3.16 -27.05
N SER A 72 -3.47 3.50 -27.88
CA SER A 72 -2.79 2.54 -28.77
C SER A 72 -1.50 1.98 -28.17
N SER A 73 -1.12 2.41 -26.96
CA SER A 73 0.12 1.97 -26.30
C SER A 73 0.04 0.53 -25.86
N TYR A 74 1.16 -0.19 -26.00
CA TYR A 74 1.25 -1.57 -25.55
C TYR A 74 1.00 -1.70 -24.05
N GLY A 75 0.15 -2.65 -23.67
CA GLY A 75 -0.24 -2.89 -22.28
C GLY A 75 -1.42 -2.05 -21.81
N VAL A 76 -1.84 -1.05 -22.57
CA VAL A 76 -3.01 -0.24 -22.29
C VAL A 76 -4.27 -0.92 -22.86
N SER A 77 -5.37 -0.85 -22.09
CA SER A 77 -6.71 -1.24 -22.53
C SER A 77 -7.57 -0.02 -22.89
N GLY A 78 -7.34 1.11 -22.22
CA GLY A 78 -8.06 2.34 -22.46
C GLY A 78 -7.81 3.40 -21.39
N ILE A 79 -8.47 4.53 -21.54
CA ILE A 79 -8.46 5.61 -20.55
C ILE A 79 -9.76 5.53 -19.76
N VAL A 80 -9.70 5.73 -18.46
CA VAL A 80 -10.89 5.77 -17.60
C VAL A 80 -11.59 7.10 -17.80
N MET A 81 -12.85 7.04 -18.21
CA MET A 81 -13.68 8.19 -18.49
C MET A 81 -15.01 8.09 -17.74
N PHE A 82 -15.57 9.22 -17.39
CA PHE A 82 -16.93 9.32 -16.87
C PHE A 82 -17.77 10.09 -17.90
N GLY A 83 -18.60 9.39 -18.65
CA GLY A 83 -19.23 9.94 -19.85
C GLY A 83 -18.18 10.28 -20.91
N GLU A 84 -18.14 11.52 -21.36
CA GLU A 84 -17.16 12.03 -22.33
C GLU A 84 -15.95 12.71 -21.68
N GLU A 85 -15.92 12.82 -20.35
CA GLU A 85 -14.86 13.49 -19.61
C GLU A 85 -13.85 12.53 -19.04
N PHE A 86 -12.57 12.94 -19.01
CA PHE A 86 -11.52 12.20 -18.32
C PHE A 86 -11.76 12.21 -16.81
N THR A 87 -11.53 11.07 -16.17
CA THR A 87 -11.45 11.01 -14.72
C THR A 87 -10.17 11.68 -14.26
N SER A 88 -10.24 12.98 -13.94
CA SER A 88 -9.12 13.76 -13.43
C SER A 88 -8.88 13.42 -11.96
N ILE A 89 -7.62 13.14 -11.63
CA ILE A 89 -7.17 12.87 -10.25
C ILE A 89 -6.48 14.13 -9.72
N PRO A 90 -6.95 14.68 -8.59
CA PRO A 90 -6.30 15.82 -7.97
C PRO A 90 -4.82 15.55 -7.65
N PRO A 91 -3.89 16.51 -7.92
CA PRO A 91 -2.47 16.33 -7.64
C PRO A 91 -2.18 15.99 -6.17
N GLU A 92 -3.01 16.47 -5.25
CA GLU A 92 -2.88 16.22 -3.80
C GLU A 92 -3.01 14.72 -3.48
N ILE A 93 -3.88 14.01 -4.20
CA ILE A 93 -4.04 12.55 -4.05
C ILE A 93 -2.76 11.84 -4.51
N ILE A 94 -2.21 12.23 -5.66
CA ILE A 94 -0.96 11.66 -6.17
C ILE A 94 0.19 11.92 -5.21
N ASN A 95 0.31 13.14 -4.70
CA ASN A 95 1.34 13.51 -3.73
C ASN A 95 1.18 12.72 -2.42
N SER A 96 -0.04 12.63 -1.89
CA SER A 96 -0.34 11.82 -0.69
C SER A 96 0.00 10.34 -0.87
N LEU A 97 -0.17 9.78 -2.07
CA LEU A 97 0.25 8.42 -2.38
C LEU A 97 1.78 8.32 -2.42
N LYS A 98 2.46 9.27 -3.07
CA LYS A 98 3.94 9.31 -3.16
C LYS A 98 4.60 9.43 -1.79
N ASP A 99 4.04 10.25 -0.89
CA ASP A 99 4.56 10.43 0.47
C ASP A 99 4.56 9.14 1.32
N ARG A 100 3.77 8.15 0.90
CA ARG A 100 3.69 6.83 1.57
C ARG A 100 4.61 5.78 0.96
N LEU A 101 5.30 6.13 -0.12
CA LEU A 101 6.19 5.24 -0.85
C LEU A 101 7.64 5.55 -0.48
N ASN A 102 8.53 4.58 -0.75
CA ASN A 102 9.97 4.84 -0.68
C ASN A 102 10.45 5.56 -1.96
N ALA A 103 11.75 5.85 -2.04
CA ALA A 103 12.37 6.51 -3.19
C ALA A 103 12.22 5.75 -4.53
N GLU A 104 11.81 4.48 -4.50
CA GLU A 104 11.60 3.62 -5.67
C GLU A 104 10.11 3.48 -6.03
N ASP A 105 9.24 4.35 -5.51
CA ASP A 105 7.77 4.28 -5.65
C ASP A 105 7.17 2.95 -5.15
N ILE A 106 7.81 2.33 -4.15
CA ILE A 106 7.37 1.07 -3.56
C ILE A 106 6.71 1.34 -2.22
N TYR A 107 5.46 0.92 -2.07
CA TYR A 107 4.81 0.83 -0.78
C TYR A 107 5.42 -0.36 -0.03
N GLU A 108 6.22 -0.08 0.96
CA GLU A 108 6.63 -1.11 1.91
C GLU A 108 5.45 -1.37 2.85
N GLU A 109 4.79 -2.51 2.69
CA GLU A 109 3.93 -3.02 3.75
C GLU A 109 4.82 -3.12 4.99
N ARG A 110 4.71 -2.14 5.88
CA ARG A 110 5.34 -2.23 7.19
C ARG A 110 4.69 -3.42 7.87
N VAL A 111 5.27 -4.58 7.64
CA VAL A 111 4.99 -5.75 8.47
C VAL A 111 5.33 -5.26 9.87
N GLN A 112 4.30 -5.01 10.68
CA GLN A 112 4.52 -4.68 12.09
C GLN A 112 5.31 -5.86 12.65
N VAL A 113 6.61 -5.65 12.80
CA VAL A 113 7.48 -6.64 13.43
C VAL A 113 7.06 -6.66 14.89
N ILE A 114 6.29 -7.68 15.24
CA ILE A 114 5.90 -7.88 16.62
C ILE A 114 7.11 -8.44 17.31
N ASP A 115 7.75 -7.61 18.09
CA ASP A 115 8.86 -7.99 18.97
C ASP A 115 8.37 -8.33 20.39
N TYR A 116 7.13 -8.84 20.47
CA TYR A 116 6.60 -9.36 21.74
C TYR A 116 7.08 -10.79 21.95
N LYS A 117 7.58 -11.05 23.16
CA LYS A 117 7.93 -12.39 23.64
C LYS A 117 6.79 -12.93 24.52
N LYS A 118 6.66 -14.26 24.60
CA LYS A 118 5.70 -14.90 25.49
C LYS A 118 5.87 -14.35 26.91
N GLY A 119 4.76 -13.88 27.50
CA GLY A 119 4.73 -13.27 28.82
C GLY A 119 4.79 -11.74 28.81
N ASP A 120 5.07 -11.08 27.68
CA ASP A 120 5.07 -9.63 27.61
C ASP A 120 3.68 -9.05 27.87
N LYS A 121 3.63 -8.01 28.72
CA LYS A 121 2.40 -7.27 28.98
C LYS A 121 2.21 -6.20 27.90
N LEU A 122 0.98 -6.04 27.43
CA LEU A 122 0.59 -5.05 26.45
C LEU A 122 -0.83 -4.57 26.70
N THR A 123 -1.18 -3.42 26.13
CA THR A 123 -2.57 -2.92 26.10
C THR A 123 -3.06 -2.97 24.67
N ILE A 124 -4.26 -3.50 24.44
CA ILE A 124 -4.90 -3.51 23.13
C ILE A 124 -5.26 -2.09 22.74
N LYS A 125 -4.82 -1.64 21.56
CA LYS A 125 -4.96 -0.23 21.14
C LYS A 125 -6.18 0.05 20.30
N GLN A 126 -6.68 -0.94 19.57
CA GLN A 126 -7.78 -0.78 18.63
C GLN A 126 -8.74 -1.98 18.68
N GLY A 127 -9.91 -1.83 18.06
CA GLY A 127 -10.92 -2.88 17.99
C GLY A 127 -11.85 -2.93 19.20
N LYS A 128 -12.66 -3.98 19.26
CA LYS A 128 -13.70 -4.14 20.30
C LYS A 128 -13.13 -4.35 21.73
N LEU A 129 -11.85 -4.68 21.84
CA LEU A 129 -11.15 -4.92 23.10
C LEU A 129 -10.13 -3.82 23.41
N ALA A 130 -10.23 -2.65 22.76
CA ALA A 130 -9.33 -1.52 22.99
C ALA A 130 -9.35 -1.09 24.46
N GLY A 131 -8.16 -0.78 25.02
CA GLY A 131 -7.97 -0.39 26.40
C GLY A 131 -7.80 -1.56 27.38
N ILE A 132 -7.96 -2.80 26.96
CA ILE A 132 -7.81 -3.98 27.81
C ILE A 132 -6.33 -4.39 27.87
N ASP A 133 -5.84 -4.65 29.08
CA ASP A 133 -4.51 -5.21 29.31
C ASP A 133 -4.48 -6.70 29.03
N ALA A 134 -3.40 -7.15 28.40
CA ALA A 134 -3.23 -8.51 27.95
C ALA A 134 -1.77 -8.97 28.09
N ILE A 135 -1.60 -10.29 28.10
CA ILE A 135 -0.29 -10.93 28.07
C ILE A 135 -0.12 -11.61 26.70
N PHE A 136 0.98 -11.34 26.03
CA PHE A 136 1.30 -11.99 24.77
C PHE A 136 1.65 -13.47 24.99
N LEU A 137 0.96 -14.37 24.28
CA LEU A 137 1.22 -15.81 24.36
C LEU A 137 2.03 -16.30 23.18
N SER A 138 1.57 -16.02 21.98
CA SER A 138 2.23 -16.47 20.75
C SER A 138 1.70 -15.74 19.51
N LYS A 139 2.49 -15.75 18.44
CA LYS A 139 2.03 -15.40 17.10
C LYS A 139 1.35 -16.64 16.50
N LYS A 140 0.12 -16.48 16.01
CA LYS A 140 -0.62 -17.59 15.41
C LYS A 140 -0.48 -17.62 13.88
N SER A 141 -0.56 -16.45 13.25
CA SER A 141 -0.43 -16.31 11.80
C SER A 141 0.31 -15.01 11.46
N LYS A 142 0.36 -14.65 10.16
CA LYS A 142 1.02 -13.43 9.69
C LYS A 142 0.39 -12.16 10.30
N ASP A 143 -0.91 -12.22 10.55
CA ASP A 143 -1.77 -11.09 10.95
C ASP A 143 -2.47 -11.28 12.30
N ARG A 144 -2.30 -12.43 12.97
CA ARG A 144 -2.97 -12.76 14.22
C ARG A 144 -2.04 -13.22 15.33
N VAL A 145 -2.41 -12.83 16.56
CA VAL A 145 -1.73 -13.20 17.80
C VAL A 145 -2.71 -13.79 18.81
N ARG A 146 -2.18 -14.61 19.70
CA ARG A 146 -2.87 -15.09 20.89
C ARG A 146 -2.49 -14.28 22.08
N LEU A 147 -3.48 -13.78 22.79
CA LEU A 147 -3.34 -13.03 24.02
C LEU A 147 -4.11 -13.68 25.15
N LEU A 148 -3.58 -13.54 26.36
CA LEU A 148 -4.27 -13.85 27.59
C LEU A 148 -4.83 -12.57 28.18
N LEU A 149 -6.14 -12.44 28.25
CA LEU A 149 -6.83 -11.34 28.88
C LEU A 149 -7.15 -11.69 30.34
N SER A 150 -7.02 -10.73 31.24
CA SER A 150 -7.47 -10.84 32.62
C SER A 150 -8.70 -9.97 32.82
N LEU A 151 -9.88 -10.58 32.81
CA LEU A 151 -11.16 -9.90 32.98
C LEU A 151 -11.84 -10.41 34.25
N LEU A 152 -12.06 -9.53 35.23
CA LEU A 152 -12.82 -9.81 36.44
C LEU A 152 -12.47 -11.19 37.06
N ASN A 153 -11.20 -11.43 37.38
CA ASN A 153 -10.66 -12.67 37.95
C ASN A 153 -10.71 -13.90 37.02
N THR A 154 -11.11 -13.74 35.75
CA THR A 154 -11.12 -14.81 34.75
C THR A 154 -10.04 -14.57 33.71
N LYS A 155 -9.26 -15.65 33.41
CA LYS A 155 -8.24 -15.64 32.36
C LYS A 155 -8.82 -16.19 31.07
N ILE A 156 -8.87 -15.37 30.02
CA ILE A 156 -9.44 -15.76 28.73
C ILE A 156 -8.36 -15.67 27.66
N VAL A 157 -8.16 -16.75 26.91
CA VAL A 157 -7.29 -16.75 25.73
C VAL A 157 -8.11 -16.30 24.52
N THR A 158 -7.64 -15.26 23.82
CA THR A 158 -8.30 -14.75 22.63
C THR A 158 -7.30 -14.57 21.49
N GLU A 159 -7.82 -14.53 20.28
CA GLU A 159 -7.04 -14.27 19.06
C GLU A 159 -7.50 -12.95 18.45
N ILE A 160 -6.57 -12.01 18.32
CA ILE A 160 -6.85 -10.70 17.75
C ILE A 160 -5.87 -10.36 16.63
N SER A 161 -6.23 -9.34 15.84
CA SER A 161 -5.34 -8.84 14.80
C SER A 161 -4.09 -8.20 15.39
N ILE A 162 -2.98 -8.35 14.71
CA ILE A 162 -1.71 -7.70 15.07
C ILE A 162 -1.85 -6.18 15.03
N SER A 163 -2.65 -5.65 14.11
CA SER A 163 -2.95 -4.22 14.01
C SER A 163 -3.53 -3.65 15.31
N ASP A 164 -4.28 -4.47 16.04
CA ASP A 164 -4.99 -4.01 17.23
C ASP A 164 -4.07 -3.85 18.46
N ILE A 165 -2.91 -4.50 18.47
CA ILE A 165 -1.94 -4.38 19.58
C ILE A 165 -0.84 -3.34 19.34
N GLY A 166 -0.64 -2.93 18.08
CA GLY A 166 0.44 -2.02 17.71
C GLY A 166 1.84 -2.65 17.80
N SER A 167 2.85 -1.89 17.40
CA SER A 167 4.26 -2.30 17.53
C SER A 167 4.84 -1.88 18.89
N LYS A 168 5.64 -2.74 19.50
CA LYS A 168 6.47 -2.36 20.66
C LYS A 168 7.54 -1.39 20.16
N LYS A 169 7.61 -0.16 20.69
CA LYS A 169 8.71 0.74 20.40
C LYS A 169 9.99 0.15 21.01
N ILE A 170 10.91 -0.29 20.15
CA ILE A 170 12.26 -0.65 20.59
C ILE A 170 13.03 0.67 20.72
N THR A 171 13.27 1.11 21.95
CA THR A 171 14.29 2.12 22.19
C THR A 171 15.64 1.41 22.05
N LYS A 172 16.28 1.51 20.90
CA LYS A 172 17.67 1.11 20.76
C LYS A 172 18.50 2.08 21.61
N GLN A 173 18.92 1.64 22.79
CA GLN A 173 20.01 2.30 23.48
C GLN A 173 21.28 2.02 22.66
N PHE A 174 21.77 3.03 21.96
CA PHE A 174 23.15 3.02 21.47
C PHE A 174 24.04 3.16 22.70
N LYS A 175 24.72 2.10 23.10
CA LYS A 175 25.89 2.20 23.95
C LYS A 175 27.05 2.64 23.06
N PHE A 176 27.59 3.84 23.36
CA PHE A 176 28.89 4.28 22.86
C PHE A 176 30.02 3.46 23.50
#